data_d9b7f98d9e6b0ed8267604f6d6f0ad87
#
_entry.id   d9b7f98d9e6b0ed8267604f6d6f0ad87
#
_cell.length_a   1.000
_cell.length_b   1.000
_cell.length_c   1.000
_cell.angle_alpha   90.00
_cell.angle_beta   90.00
_cell.angle_gamma   90.00
#
_symmetry.space_group_name_H-M   'P 1'
#
loop_
_entity.id
_entity.type
_entity.pdbx_description
1 polymer ?
#
loop_
_entity_poly.entity_id
_entity_poly.type
_entity_poly.pdbx_seq_one_letter_code
_entity_poly.pdbx_strand_id
1 'polypeptide(L)'
;MPAPVLRRFDLLAAQKAHPPFGHRRFGPADPPVRVGIAGSGADLLLLVWSATDLAREIEAGVRVLGRLGIAPGTRVANTLPGALATPGALLLGDVDEAIGALDVPLGTVETEAAARAAWELVDRVQCEILVLDPATAGTFVAAAPVAPRPWLRGIVWLVRGDGSSLPSVPSGAWQRTWLALPEVASFVAGSCERGGLHVDDGVEAAVLDGELVLAARGAAAAPGPLGTGIAARLAPSCACGAPGPVLELPGAPLVAPGSMR
;
A
#
# COMPACT_ATOMS: atom_id res chain seq x y z
N MET A 1 -13.81 18.64 -22.32
CA MET A 1 -14.58 17.50 -21.81
C MET A 1 -13.70 16.82 -20.77
N PRO A 2 -14.20 16.40 -19.61
CA PRO A 2 -13.41 15.60 -18.68
C PRO A 2 -12.97 14.30 -19.37
N ALA A 3 -11.77 13.83 -19.03
CA ALA A 3 -11.27 12.55 -19.56
C ALA A 3 -12.24 11.42 -19.14
N PRO A 4 -12.46 10.42 -20.02
CA PRO A 4 -13.30 9.27 -19.65
C PRO A 4 -12.70 8.53 -18.47
N VAL A 5 -13.53 8.09 -17.54
CA VAL A 5 -13.11 7.24 -16.43
C VAL A 5 -12.87 5.83 -16.94
N LEU A 6 -11.64 5.36 -16.82
CA LEU A 6 -11.23 4.01 -17.19
C LEU A 6 -11.60 3.00 -16.09
N ARG A 7 -11.61 1.74 -16.45
CA ARG A 7 -11.75 0.60 -15.54
C ARG A 7 -10.53 -0.31 -15.64
N ARG A 8 -10.32 -1.16 -14.64
CA ARG A 8 -9.23 -2.15 -14.68
C ARG A 8 -9.27 -3.02 -15.94
N PHE A 9 -10.45 -3.43 -16.38
CA PHE A 9 -10.59 -4.23 -17.60
C PHE A 9 -10.16 -3.47 -18.87
N ASP A 10 -10.29 -2.14 -18.91
CA ASP A 10 -9.81 -1.31 -20.02
C ASP A 10 -8.27 -1.36 -20.10
N LEU A 11 -7.61 -1.35 -18.93
CA LEU A 11 -6.14 -1.47 -18.86
C LEU A 11 -5.66 -2.83 -19.34
N LEU A 12 -6.34 -3.91 -18.92
CA LEU A 12 -6.05 -5.27 -19.37
C LEU A 12 -6.28 -5.43 -20.88
N ALA A 13 -7.39 -4.89 -21.40
CA ALA A 13 -7.69 -4.90 -22.82
C ALA A 13 -6.63 -4.12 -23.63
N ALA A 14 -6.21 -2.97 -23.12
CA ALA A 14 -5.17 -2.17 -23.74
C ALA A 14 -3.82 -2.89 -23.79
N GLN A 15 -3.42 -3.58 -22.71
CA GLN A 15 -2.18 -4.37 -22.70
C GLN A 15 -2.24 -5.57 -23.65
N LYS A 16 -3.39 -6.21 -23.76
CA LYS A 16 -3.60 -7.30 -24.72
C LYS A 16 -3.54 -6.82 -26.16
N ALA A 17 -4.12 -5.65 -26.45
CA ALA A 17 -4.13 -5.07 -27.80
C ALA A 17 -2.77 -4.47 -28.22
N HIS A 18 -2.02 -3.93 -27.26
CA HIS A 18 -0.75 -3.21 -27.48
C HIS A 18 0.34 -3.71 -26.49
N PRO A 19 0.82 -4.95 -26.63
CA PRO A 19 1.83 -5.48 -25.72
C PRO A 19 3.18 -4.74 -25.90
N PRO A 20 4.02 -4.71 -24.88
CA PRO A 20 3.77 -5.21 -23.53
C PRO A 20 3.10 -4.17 -22.60
N PHE A 21 3.04 -2.89 -22.98
CA PHE A 21 2.73 -1.80 -22.05
C PHE A 21 1.36 -1.15 -22.27
N GLY A 22 0.53 -1.67 -23.16
CA GLY A 22 -0.76 -1.06 -23.49
C GLY A 22 -0.56 0.27 -24.19
N HIS A 23 -1.28 1.31 -23.73
CA HIS A 23 -1.17 2.67 -24.27
C HIS A 23 -0.04 3.50 -23.62
N ARG A 24 0.68 2.95 -22.64
CA ARG A 24 1.80 3.66 -22.01
C ARG A 24 2.90 3.96 -23.04
N ARG A 25 3.37 5.19 -23.03
CA ARG A 25 4.45 5.67 -23.91
C ARG A 25 5.62 6.13 -23.06
N PHE A 26 6.75 5.49 -23.24
CA PHE A 26 8.01 5.90 -22.61
C PHE A 26 8.86 6.62 -23.65
N GLY A 27 9.39 7.79 -23.29
CA GLY A 27 10.34 8.50 -24.15
C GLY A 27 11.74 7.89 -24.05
N PRO A 28 12.60 8.12 -25.05
CA PRO A 28 13.98 7.63 -25.00
C PRO A 28 14.79 8.23 -23.85
N ALA A 29 14.39 9.40 -23.35
CA ALA A 29 15.05 10.06 -22.21
C ALA A 29 14.61 9.50 -20.83
N ASP A 30 13.49 8.76 -20.75
CA ASP A 30 12.98 8.16 -19.53
C ASP A 30 12.38 6.78 -19.83
N PRO A 31 13.25 5.79 -20.18
CA PRO A 31 12.81 4.45 -20.53
C PRO A 31 12.29 3.68 -19.31
N PRO A 32 11.55 2.58 -19.51
CA PRO A 32 11.12 1.72 -18.43
C PRO A 32 12.32 1.06 -17.74
N VAL A 33 12.35 1.13 -16.41
CA VAL A 33 13.44 0.56 -15.57
C VAL A 33 12.96 -0.52 -14.62
N ARG A 34 11.65 -0.58 -14.33
CA ARG A 34 11.09 -1.58 -13.42
C ARG A 34 9.73 -2.07 -13.92
N VAL A 35 9.48 -3.35 -13.71
CA VAL A 35 8.19 -3.99 -13.95
C VAL A 35 7.68 -4.55 -12.63
N GLY A 36 6.38 -4.40 -12.39
CA GLY A 36 5.64 -5.07 -11.33
C GLY A 36 4.37 -5.70 -11.88
N ILE A 37 3.65 -6.38 -11.03
CA ILE A 37 2.37 -7.00 -11.37
C ILE A 37 1.30 -6.65 -10.33
N ALA A 38 0.06 -6.53 -10.79
CA ALA A 38 -1.12 -6.48 -9.93
C ALA A 38 -2.13 -7.52 -10.41
N GLY A 39 -2.69 -8.29 -9.47
CA GLY A 39 -3.59 -9.40 -9.77
C GLY A 39 -2.86 -10.68 -10.15
N SER A 40 -3.60 -11.66 -10.66
CA SER A 40 -3.07 -12.99 -11.01
C SER A 40 -3.87 -13.63 -12.17
N GLY A 41 -3.29 -14.63 -12.79
CA GLY A 41 -3.95 -15.37 -13.87
C GLY A 41 -4.41 -14.48 -15.03
N ALA A 42 -5.68 -14.56 -15.41
CA ALA A 42 -6.27 -13.77 -16.50
C ALA A 42 -6.38 -12.27 -16.17
N ASP A 43 -6.38 -11.92 -14.88
CA ASP A 43 -6.49 -10.55 -14.38
C ASP A 43 -5.12 -9.94 -14.03
N LEU A 44 -4.02 -10.58 -14.46
CA LEU A 44 -2.68 -10.06 -14.23
C LEU A 44 -2.43 -8.83 -15.11
N LEU A 45 -2.18 -7.70 -14.45
CA LEU A 45 -1.81 -6.44 -15.08
C LEU A 45 -0.32 -6.19 -14.87
N LEU A 46 0.40 -5.89 -15.95
CA LEU A 46 1.77 -5.42 -15.89
C LEU A 46 1.80 -3.94 -15.52
N LEU A 47 2.55 -3.62 -14.50
CA LEU A 47 2.83 -2.26 -14.07
C LEU A 47 4.27 -1.94 -14.45
N VAL A 48 4.49 -0.78 -15.04
CA VAL A 48 5.80 -0.43 -15.57
C VAL A 48 6.12 0.99 -15.15
N TRP A 49 7.31 1.20 -14.65
CA TRP A 49 7.81 2.50 -14.22
C TRP A 49 9.08 2.87 -14.96
N SER A 50 9.16 4.13 -15.37
CA SER A 50 10.42 4.79 -15.66
C SER A 50 11.16 5.12 -14.36
N ALA A 51 12.40 5.60 -14.46
CA ALA A 51 13.14 6.08 -13.28
C ALA A 51 12.42 7.25 -12.59
N THR A 52 11.82 8.14 -13.38
CA THR A 52 11.04 9.28 -12.87
C THR A 52 9.77 8.83 -12.15
N ASP A 53 9.03 7.86 -12.71
CA ASP A 53 7.83 7.31 -12.07
C ASP A 53 8.19 6.61 -10.75
N LEU A 54 9.28 5.84 -10.73
CA LEU A 54 9.75 5.14 -9.54
C LEU A 54 10.16 6.11 -8.42
N ALA A 55 10.86 7.19 -8.77
CA ALA A 55 11.22 8.23 -7.80
C ALA A 55 9.95 8.86 -7.16
N ARG A 56 8.90 9.12 -7.94
CA ARG A 56 7.62 9.62 -7.43
C ARG A 56 6.92 8.63 -6.51
N GLU A 57 6.94 7.33 -6.84
CA GLU A 57 6.41 6.28 -5.97
C GLU A 57 7.16 6.25 -4.63
N ILE A 58 8.48 6.37 -4.63
CA ILE A 58 9.30 6.44 -3.43
C ILE A 58 8.96 7.69 -2.60
N GLU A 59 8.87 8.86 -3.23
CA GLU A 59 8.48 10.09 -2.55
C GLU A 59 7.08 10.00 -1.92
N ALA A 60 6.11 9.44 -2.64
CA ALA A 60 4.77 9.19 -2.11
C ALA A 60 4.83 8.21 -0.91
N GLY A 61 5.64 7.15 -1.04
CA GLY A 61 5.89 6.20 0.04
C GLY A 61 6.44 6.86 1.30
N VAL A 62 7.44 7.71 1.16
CA VAL A 62 8.02 8.48 2.28
C VAL A 62 6.94 9.30 3.01
N ARG A 63 6.06 9.98 2.27
CA ARG A 63 4.96 10.76 2.88
C ARG A 63 3.92 9.87 3.57
N VAL A 64 3.48 8.80 2.90
CA VAL A 64 2.44 7.91 3.41
C VAL A 64 2.96 7.11 4.61
N LEU A 65 4.14 6.47 4.51
CA LEU A 65 4.71 5.69 5.61
C LEU A 65 5.14 6.58 6.79
N GLY A 66 5.62 7.80 6.51
CA GLY A 66 5.87 8.79 7.56
C GLY A 66 4.60 9.12 8.36
N ARG A 67 3.45 9.29 7.69
CA ARG A 67 2.14 9.48 8.36
C ARG A 67 1.74 8.25 9.17
N LEU A 68 2.11 7.07 8.73
CA LEU A 68 1.88 5.81 9.44
C LEU A 68 2.83 5.59 10.62
N GLY A 69 3.77 6.52 10.87
CA GLY A 69 4.66 6.50 12.03
C GLY A 69 6.01 5.82 11.79
N ILE A 70 6.37 5.55 10.54
CA ILE A 70 7.72 5.12 10.16
C ILE A 70 8.61 6.35 10.02
N ALA A 71 9.72 6.38 10.73
CA ALA A 71 10.65 7.49 10.82
C ALA A 71 12.10 6.98 10.72
N PRO A 72 13.09 7.87 10.53
CA PRO A 72 14.49 7.46 10.54
C PRO A 72 14.85 6.62 11.78
N GLY A 73 15.52 5.50 11.57
CA GLY A 73 15.90 4.54 12.61
C GLY A 73 14.80 3.58 13.05
N THR A 74 13.55 3.69 12.57
CA THR A 74 12.51 2.69 12.84
C THR A 74 12.90 1.35 12.22
N ARG A 75 12.74 0.26 12.97
CA ARG A 75 12.95 -1.11 12.48
C ARG A 75 11.62 -1.69 12.01
N VAL A 76 11.52 -1.89 10.70
CA VAL A 76 10.30 -2.32 10.01
C VAL A 76 10.48 -3.75 9.53
N ALA A 77 9.61 -4.67 9.94
CA ALA A 77 9.54 -5.99 9.32
C ALA A 77 8.31 -6.10 8.42
N ASN A 78 8.46 -6.73 7.27
CA ASN A 78 7.37 -6.87 6.33
C ASN A 78 7.21 -8.31 5.82
N THR A 79 5.96 -8.75 5.63
CA THR A 79 5.62 -10.04 5.02
C THR A 79 5.12 -9.87 3.60
N LEU A 80 5.45 -8.77 2.94
CA LEU A 80 4.98 -8.50 1.60
C LEU A 80 5.59 -9.50 0.60
N PRO A 81 4.82 -9.87 -0.44
CA PRO A 81 5.33 -10.75 -1.46
C PRO A 81 6.53 -10.13 -2.20
N GLY A 82 7.32 -10.99 -2.81
CA GLY A 82 8.60 -10.64 -3.43
C GLY A 82 8.52 -9.66 -4.60
N ALA A 83 9.58 -9.63 -5.37
CA ALA A 83 9.96 -8.54 -6.28
C ALA A 83 8.93 -8.11 -7.34
N LEU A 84 8.06 -9.00 -7.83
CA LEU A 84 7.13 -8.66 -8.91
C LEU A 84 5.78 -8.13 -8.40
N ALA A 85 5.35 -8.51 -7.20
CA ALA A 85 4.09 -8.02 -6.65
C ALA A 85 4.19 -6.51 -6.35
N THR A 86 3.11 -5.79 -6.57
CA THR A 86 3.08 -4.34 -6.38
C THR A 86 1.85 -3.93 -5.55
N PRO A 87 2.04 -3.14 -4.48
CA PRO A 87 3.33 -2.91 -3.83
C PRO A 87 3.84 -4.20 -3.18
N GLY A 88 5.16 -4.37 -3.18
CA GLY A 88 5.83 -5.53 -2.63
C GLY A 88 7.04 -5.15 -1.81
N ALA A 89 7.74 -6.15 -1.30
CA ALA A 89 8.90 -5.97 -0.43
C ALA A 89 10.00 -5.10 -1.06
N LEU A 90 10.22 -5.21 -2.39
CA LEU A 90 11.25 -4.43 -3.06
C LEU A 90 10.97 -2.92 -3.04
N LEU A 91 9.73 -2.51 -3.36
CA LEU A 91 9.37 -1.08 -3.34
C LEU A 91 9.32 -0.55 -1.90
N LEU A 92 8.85 -1.35 -0.95
CA LEU A 92 8.86 -0.96 0.45
C LEU A 92 10.29 -0.75 0.96
N GLY A 93 11.23 -1.64 0.61
CA GLY A 93 12.64 -1.49 0.95
C GLY A 93 13.26 -0.19 0.40
N ASP A 94 12.98 0.15 -0.88
CA ASP A 94 13.40 1.42 -1.46
C ASP A 94 12.87 2.64 -0.68
N VAL A 95 11.62 2.57 -0.19
CA VAL A 95 11.01 3.65 0.62
C VAL A 95 11.59 3.70 2.02
N ASP A 96 11.75 2.55 2.69
CA ASP A 96 12.34 2.47 4.02
C ASP A 96 13.78 3.00 4.02
N GLU A 97 14.58 2.67 2.99
CA GLU A 97 15.91 3.25 2.78
C GLU A 97 15.83 4.78 2.61
N ALA A 98 14.90 5.28 1.79
CA ALA A 98 14.73 6.72 1.58
C ALA A 98 14.29 7.47 2.86
N ILE A 99 13.52 6.82 3.75
CA ILE A 99 13.18 7.34 5.07
C ILE A 99 14.39 7.30 6.02
N GLY A 100 15.32 6.37 5.82
CA GLY A 100 16.37 6.02 6.78
C GLY A 100 15.88 5.03 7.86
N ALA A 101 14.87 4.24 7.56
CA ALA A 101 14.40 3.13 8.38
C ALA A 101 15.20 1.85 8.07
N LEU A 102 15.17 0.88 8.98
CA LEU A 102 15.76 -0.44 8.76
C LEU A 102 14.68 -1.39 8.25
N ASP A 103 14.76 -1.78 6.99
CA ASP A 103 13.88 -2.80 6.41
C ASP A 103 14.35 -4.22 6.78
N VAL A 104 13.41 -5.06 7.19
CA VAL A 104 13.59 -6.49 7.48
C VAL A 104 12.59 -7.28 6.63
N PRO A 105 12.91 -7.58 5.37
CA PRO A 105 12.02 -8.26 4.45
C PRO A 105 11.91 -9.76 4.80
N LEU A 106 10.80 -10.15 5.46
CA LEU A 106 10.51 -11.54 5.81
C LEU A 106 9.98 -12.33 4.61
N GLY A 107 9.40 -11.62 3.64
CA GLY A 107 8.70 -12.21 2.51
C GLY A 107 7.39 -12.91 2.92
N THR A 108 6.77 -13.59 1.96
CA THR A 108 5.53 -14.34 2.20
C THR A 108 5.78 -15.53 3.13
N VAL A 109 5.02 -15.61 4.22
CA VAL A 109 5.16 -16.64 5.25
C VAL A 109 4.06 -17.68 5.11
N GLU A 110 4.35 -18.80 4.46
CA GLU A 110 3.35 -19.79 4.08
C GLU A 110 3.22 -20.96 5.06
N THR A 111 4.24 -21.25 5.85
CA THR A 111 4.27 -22.37 6.78
C THR A 111 4.48 -21.94 8.22
N GLU A 112 3.98 -22.75 9.16
CA GLU A 112 4.16 -22.49 10.60
C GLU A 112 5.64 -22.44 11.00
N ALA A 113 6.48 -23.29 10.39
CA ALA A 113 7.93 -23.29 10.66
C ALA A 113 8.57 -21.99 10.18
N ALA A 114 8.22 -21.50 8.99
CA ALA A 114 8.67 -20.21 8.48
C ALA A 114 8.16 -19.06 9.35
N ALA A 115 6.93 -19.15 9.85
CA ALA A 115 6.36 -18.14 10.74
C ALA A 115 7.12 -18.05 12.07
N ARG A 116 7.46 -19.19 12.68
CA ARG A 116 8.29 -19.20 13.89
C ARG A 116 9.66 -18.58 13.66
N ALA A 117 10.34 -18.97 12.58
CA ALA A 117 11.64 -18.39 12.22
C ALA A 117 11.56 -16.88 11.96
N ALA A 118 10.49 -16.43 11.28
CA ALA A 118 10.24 -15.01 11.06
C ALA A 118 10.04 -14.25 12.37
N TRP A 119 9.27 -14.79 13.33
CA TRP A 119 9.10 -14.19 14.65
C TRP A 119 10.39 -14.17 15.47
N GLU A 120 11.24 -15.21 15.38
CA GLU A 120 12.57 -15.20 16.00
C GLU A 120 13.43 -14.05 15.45
N LEU A 121 13.37 -13.78 14.15
CA LEU A 121 14.08 -12.65 13.54
C LEU A 121 13.49 -11.31 13.99
N VAL A 122 12.16 -11.17 14.00
CA VAL A 122 11.46 -9.98 14.51
C VAL A 122 11.87 -9.67 15.96
N ASP A 123 11.95 -10.69 16.80
CA ASP A 123 12.37 -10.58 18.20
C ASP A 123 13.84 -10.20 18.34
N ARG A 124 14.72 -10.83 17.55
CA ARG A 124 16.17 -10.56 17.58
C ARG A 124 16.50 -9.15 17.13
N VAL A 125 15.82 -8.67 16.07
CA VAL A 125 15.99 -7.30 15.55
C VAL A 125 15.22 -6.29 16.40
N GLN A 126 14.22 -6.74 17.18
CA GLN A 126 13.27 -5.89 17.91
C GLN A 126 12.51 -4.96 16.96
N CYS A 127 11.89 -5.53 15.91
CA CYS A 127 11.18 -4.75 14.94
C CYS A 127 9.99 -3.99 15.57
N GLU A 128 9.95 -2.69 15.37
CA GLU A 128 9.00 -1.78 16.02
C GLU A 128 7.67 -1.71 15.28
N ILE A 129 7.71 -1.90 13.98
CA ILE A 129 6.53 -1.87 13.11
C ILE A 129 6.52 -3.12 12.23
N LEU A 130 5.35 -3.71 12.07
CA LEU A 130 5.09 -4.77 11.10
C LEU A 130 4.27 -4.19 9.94
N VAL A 131 4.69 -4.45 8.69
CA VAL A 131 3.92 -4.16 7.49
C VAL A 131 3.40 -5.48 6.93
N LEU A 132 2.08 -5.64 6.93
CA LEU A 132 1.42 -6.90 6.64
C LEU A 132 0.39 -6.75 5.51
N ASP A 133 0.33 -7.75 4.63
CA ASP A 133 -0.74 -7.90 3.65
C ASP A 133 -1.80 -8.87 4.23
N PRO A 134 -3.06 -8.44 4.42
CA PRO A 134 -4.11 -9.31 4.99
C PRO A 134 -4.29 -10.63 4.24
N ALA A 135 -4.06 -10.62 2.92
CA ALA A 135 -4.23 -11.82 2.10
C ALA A 135 -3.18 -12.92 2.39
N THR A 136 -2.00 -12.54 2.89
CA THR A 136 -0.87 -13.45 3.09
C THR A 136 -0.38 -13.54 4.53
N ALA A 137 -0.80 -12.64 5.42
CA ALA A 137 -0.30 -12.57 6.79
C ALA A 137 -0.89 -13.63 7.75
N GLY A 138 -1.92 -14.40 7.34
CA GLY A 138 -2.67 -15.29 8.24
C GLY A 138 -1.79 -16.25 9.03
N THR A 139 -0.89 -16.98 8.38
CA THR A 139 0.03 -17.93 9.00
C THR A 139 1.01 -17.23 9.95
N PHE A 140 1.56 -16.08 9.55
CA PHE A 140 2.47 -15.29 10.39
C PHE A 140 1.78 -14.79 11.64
N VAL A 141 0.56 -14.24 11.51
CA VAL A 141 -0.22 -13.72 12.64
C VAL A 141 -0.65 -14.84 13.59
N ALA A 142 -1.09 -15.99 13.05
CA ALA A 142 -1.51 -17.14 13.87
C ALA A 142 -0.36 -17.71 14.71
N ALA A 143 0.87 -17.59 14.24
CA ALA A 143 2.06 -18.04 14.96
C ALA A 143 2.64 -16.98 15.91
N ALA A 144 1.96 -15.83 16.07
CA ALA A 144 2.43 -14.76 16.94
C ALA A 144 2.60 -15.26 18.39
N PRO A 145 3.78 -15.09 18.99
CA PRO A 145 4.00 -15.51 20.36
C PRO A 145 3.14 -14.69 21.34
N VAL A 146 2.64 -15.35 22.39
CA VAL A 146 1.75 -14.76 23.39
C VAL A 146 2.48 -13.73 24.28
N ALA A 147 3.79 -13.88 24.46
CA ALA A 147 4.57 -12.98 25.31
C ALA A 147 4.52 -11.52 24.82
N PRO A 148 4.34 -10.54 25.71
CA PRO A 148 4.33 -9.13 25.35
C PRO A 148 5.65 -8.69 24.70
N ARG A 149 5.56 -7.82 23.70
CA ARG A 149 6.70 -7.22 22.99
C ARG A 149 6.66 -5.70 23.15
N PRO A 150 7.29 -5.14 24.17
CA PRO A 150 7.21 -3.71 24.46
C PRO A 150 7.81 -2.84 23.36
N TRP A 151 8.69 -3.40 22.52
CA TRP A 151 9.24 -2.70 21.36
C TRP A 151 8.31 -2.69 20.16
N LEU A 152 7.38 -3.63 19.99
CA LEU A 152 6.42 -3.68 18.91
C LEU A 152 5.33 -2.62 19.14
N ARG A 153 5.47 -1.50 18.46
CA ARG A 153 4.60 -0.33 18.59
C ARG A 153 3.40 -0.38 17.68
N GLY A 154 3.57 -0.92 16.46
CA GLY A 154 2.55 -0.78 15.45
C GLY A 154 2.49 -1.86 14.38
N ILE A 155 1.32 -1.94 13.75
CA ILE A 155 1.05 -2.80 12.61
C ILE A 155 0.42 -1.94 11.53
N VAL A 156 1.03 -1.97 10.35
CA VAL A 156 0.53 -1.34 9.13
C VAL A 156 -0.07 -2.42 8.23
N TRP A 157 -1.34 -2.29 7.93
CA TRP A 157 -2.06 -3.17 7.03
C TRP A 157 -2.08 -2.59 5.62
N LEU A 158 -1.51 -3.30 4.66
CA LEU A 158 -1.62 -3.00 3.24
C LEU A 158 -3.00 -3.44 2.75
N VAL A 159 -3.86 -2.50 2.41
CA VAL A 159 -5.24 -2.74 1.95
C VAL A 159 -5.36 -2.34 0.48
N ARG A 160 -6.01 -3.17 -0.32
CA ARG A 160 -6.25 -2.92 -1.76
C ARG A 160 -7.71 -2.60 -2.09
N GLY A 161 -8.55 -2.42 -1.07
CA GLY A 161 -9.98 -2.14 -1.26
C GLY A 161 -10.79 -3.35 -1.72
N ASP A 162 -10.24 -4.55 -1.66
CA ASP A 162 -10.84 -5.81 -2.09
C ASP A 162 -11.77 -6.46 -1.05
N GLY A 163 -12.02 -5.77 0.07
CA GLY A 163 -12.89 -6.26 1.15
C GLY A 163 -12.25 -7.34 2.04
N SER A 164 -10.95 -7.61 1.90
CA SER A 164 -10.23 -8.57 2.74
C SER A 164 -10.36 -8.18 4.22
N SER A 165 -10.76 -9.12 5.09
CA SER A 165 -10.84 -8.88 6.53
C SER A 165 -9.44 -8.85 7.14
N LEU A 166 -9.22 -7.94 8.11
CA LEU A 166 -7.94 -7.88 8.82
C LEU A 166 -7.85 -9.02 9.84
N PRO A 167 -6.76 -9.80 9.84
CA PRO A 167 -6.52 -10.76 10.90
C PRO A 167 -6.42 -10.08 12.26
N SER A 168 -6.98 -10.73 13.29
CA SER A 168 -6.83 -10.26 14.67
C SER A 168 -5.40 -10.51 15.15
N VAL A 169 -4.71 -9.46 15.54
CA VAL A 169 -3.36 -9.57 16.09
C VAL A 169 -3.41 -9.41 17.60
N PRO A 170 -2.95 -10.41 18.37
CA PRO A 170 -2.89 -10.33 19.82
C PRO A 170 -1.72 -9.43 20.25
N SER A 171 -1.88 -8.12 20.16
CA SER A 171 -0.87 -7.18 20.63
C SER A 171 -1.53 -5.87 21.09
N GLY A 172 -0.90 -5.20 22.05
CA GLY A 172 -1.27 -3.82 22.42
C GLY A 172 -0.77 -2.77 21.41
N ALA A 173 -0.19 -3.20 20.27
CA ALA A 173 0.30 -2.32 19.23
C ALA A 173 -0.85 -1.59 18.52
N TRP A 174 -0.62 -0.32 18.18
CA TRP A 174 -1.57 0.38 17.32
C TRP A 174 -1.63 -0.28 15.93
N GLN A 175 -2.75 -0.11 15.25
CA GLN A 175 -2.92 -0.60 13.90
C GLN A 175 -3.27 0.58 12.97
N ARG A 176 -2.72 0.58 11.76
CA ARG A 176 -2.95 1.62 10.75
C ARG A 176 -3.10 1.00 9.38
N THR A 177 -3.72 1.75 8.47
CA THR A 177 -4.02 1.30 7.11
C THR A 177 -3.16 2.07 6.11
N TRP A 178 -2.53 1.33 5.22
CA TRP A 178 -1.93 1.79 3.99
C TRP A 178 -2.81 1.32 2.82
N LEU A 179 -3.45 2.24 2.10
CA LEU A 179 -4.22 1.95 0.90
C LEU A 179 -3.31 1.99 -0.32
N ALA A 180 -3.30 0.91 -1.09
CA ALA A 180 -2.62 0.81 -2.36
C ALA A 180 -3.60 0.37 -3.46
N LEU A 181 -3.55 1.06 -4.59
CA LEU A 181 -4.24 0.69 -5.83
C LEU A 181 -3.21 0.79 -6.94
N PRO A 182 -2.42 -0.27 -7.16
CA PRO A 182 -1.20 -0.22 -7.96
C PRO A 182 -1.42 0.20 -9.41
N GLU A 183 -2.64 0.07 -9.91
CA GLU A 183 -3.06 0.58 -11.22
C GLU A 183 -2.97 2.10 -11.33
N VAL A 184 -3.04 2.79 -10.19
CA VAL A 184 -2.92 4.25 -10.06
C VAL A 184 -1.63 4.62 -9.35
N ALA A 185 -1.45 4.14 -8.11
CA ALA A 185 -0.28 4.39 -7.27
C ALA A 185 -0.15 3.31 -6.19
N SER A 186 1.09 2.99 -5.81
CA SER A 186 1.37 2.06 -4.72
C SER A 186 1.06 2.69 -3.35
N PHE A 187 1.12 4.01 -3.24
CA PHE A 187 0.89 4.76 -2.01
C PHE A 187 -0.24 5.78 -2.21
N VAL A 188 -1.48 5.28 -2.21
CA VAL A 188 -2.68 6.12 -2.42
C VAL A 188 -3.03 6.91 -1.18
N ALA A 189 -3.06 6.26 -0.02
CA ALA A 189 -3.44 6.90 1.24
C ALA A 189 -2.87 6.18 2.46
N GLY A 190 -2.70 6.91 3.56
CA GLY A 190 -2.31 6.38 4.85
C GLY A 190 -3.19 6.88 5.99
N SER A 191 -3.56 6.00 6.93
CA SER A 191 -4.35 6.42 8.07
C SER A 191 -3.49 7.17 9.10
N CYS A 192 -4.07 8.21 9.69
CA CYS A 192 -3.47 8.93 10.81
C CYS A 192 -3.78 8.24 12.16
N GLU A 193 -3.25 8.78 13.23
CA GLU A 193 -3.50 8.34 14.61
C GLU A 193 -4.98 8.37 15.02
N ARG A 194 -5.81 9.20 14.38
CA ARG A 194 -7.25 9.29 14.57
C ARG A 194 -8.06 8.36 13.67
N GLY A 195 -7.38 7.51 12.87
CA GLY A 195 -8.00 6.55 11.96
C GLY A 195 -8.48 7.15 10.63
N GLY A 196 -8.35 8.46 10.42
CA GLY A 196 -8.68 9.10 9.14
C GLY A 196 -7.69 8.68 8.05
N LEU A 197 -8.18 8.24 6.90
CA LEU A 197 -7.37 7.79 5.76
C LEU A 197 -7.10 8.98 4.83
N HIS A 198 -5.91 9.57 4.92
CA HIS A 198 -5.50 10.74 4.16
C HIS A 198 -4.91 10.34 2.82
N VAL A 199 -5.47 10.88 1.75
CA VAL A 199 -4.96 10.70 0.38
C VAL A 199 -3.60 11.39 0.24
N ASP A 200 -2.66 10.74 -0.46
CA ASP A 200 -1.37 11.36 -0.79
C ASP A 200 -1.52 12.49 -1.81
N ASP A 201 -0.68 13.52 -1.70
CA ASP A 201 -0.71 14.68 -2.60
C ASP A 201 -0.41 14.33 -4.07
N GLY A 202 0.25 13.20 -4.31
CA GLY A 202 0.51 12.64 -5.64
C GLY A 202 -0.72 12.00 -6.30
N VAL A 203 -1.86 11.92 -5.59
CA VAL A 203 -3.08 11.30 -6.09
C VAL A 203 -4.25 12.28 -6.05
N GLU A 204 -5.01 12.36 -7.13
CA GLU A 204 -6.32 13.00 -7.15
C GLU A 204 -7.38 11.96 -6.81
N ALA A 205 -8.21 12.26 -5.81
CA ALA A 205 -9.33 11.42 -5.44
C ALA A 205 -10.65 12.17 -5.63
N ALA A 206 -11.59 11.50 -6.25
CA ALA A 206 -12.97 11.95 -6.40
C ALA A 206 -13.94 10.82 -6.08
N VAL A 207 -15.17 11.15 -5.76
CA VAL A 207 -16.25 10.17 -5.61
C VAL A 207 -17.30 10.47 -6.66
N LEU A 208 -17.54 9.54 -7.57
CA LEU A 208 -18.56 9.63 -8.60
C LEU A 208 -19.58 8.49 -8.37
N ASP A 209 -20.82 8.85 -8.21
CA ASP A 209 -21.94 7.90 -7.96
C ASP A 209 -21.67 6.94 -6.77
N GLY A 210 -20.96 7.45 -5.74
CA GLY A 210 -20.59 6.67 -4.55
C GLY A 210 -19.34 5.79 -4.72
N GLU A 211 -18.71 5.82 -5.88
CA GLU A 211 -17.50 5.07 -6.21
C GLU A 211 -16.26 5.95 -6.16
N LEU A 212 -15.17 5.41 -5.63
CA LEU A 212 -13.85 6.04 -5.62
C LEU A 212 -13.26 6.06 -7.05
N VAL A 213 -12.91 7.25 -7.50
CA VAL A 213 -12.17 7.47 -8.75
C VAL A 213 -10.85 8.12 -8.42
N LEU A 214 -9.76 7.56 -8.91
CA LEU A 214 -8.40 8.01 -8.63
C LEU A 214 -7.64 8.33 -9.91
N ALA A 215 -6.76 9.32 -9.83
CA ALA A 215 -5.79 9.62 -10.87
C ALA A 215 -4.43 9.97 -10.26
N ALA A 216 -3.35 9.46 -10.82
CA ALA A 216 -2.00 9.84 -10.40
C ALA A 216 -1.66 11.23 -10.97
N ARG A 217 -1.18 12.14 -10.14
CA ARG A 217 -0.74 13.47 -10.56
C ARG A 217 0.63 13.41 -11.24
N GLY A 218 0.71 13.99 -12.42
CA GLY A 218 2.00 14.20 -13.09
C GLY A 218 2.69 12.92 -13.58
N ALA A 219 2.08 11.76 -13.47
CA ALA A 219 2.61 10.53 -14.05
C ALA A 219 2.32 10.53 -15.55
N ALA A 220 3.35 10.71 -16.37
CA ALA A 220 3.23 10.68 -17.83
C ALA A 220 2.67 9.34 -18.34
N ALA A 221 2.80 8.32 -17.54
CA ALA A 221 2.37 6.96 -17.84
C ALA A 221 1.00 6.59 -17.24
N ALA A 222 0.36 7.47 -16.44
CA ALA A 222 -0.96 7.17 -15.91
C ALA A 222 -2.02 7.24 -17.01
N PRO A 223 -2.87 6.22 -17.13
CA PRO A 223 -3.85 6.14 -18.23
C PRO A 223 -4.99 7.15 -18.10
N GLY A 224 -5.05 7.93 -17.04
CA GLY A 224 -6.13 8.86 -16.72
C GLY A 224 -6.91 8.45 -15.46
N PRO A 225 -8.06 9.06 -15.17
CA PRO A 225 -8.87 8.70 -14.02
C PRO A 225 -9.34 7.24 -14.10
N LEU A 226 -9.13 6.49 -13.02
CA LEU A 226 -9.53 5.09 -12.88
C LEU A 226 -10.66 4.95 -11.87
N GLY A 227 -11.80 4.40 -12.29
CA GLY A 227 -12.86 3.94 -11.41
C GLY A 227 -12.46 2.61 -10.77
N THR A 228 -12.47 2.59 -9.44
CA THR A 228 -11.87 1.49 -8.66
C THR A 228 -12.85 0.37 -8.31
N GLY A 229 -14.16 0.62 -8.46
CA GLY A 229 -15.21 -0.28 -7.96
C GLY A 229 -15.41 -0.21 -6.43
N ILE A 230 -14.64 0.61 -5.74
CA ILE A 230 -14.68 0.72 -4.27
C ILE A 230 -15.69 1.79 -3.87
N ALA A 231 -16.65 1.44 -3.02
CA ALA A 231 -17.56 2.41 -2.43
C ALA A 231 -16.79 3.37 -1.51
N ALA A 232 -16.99 4.67 -1.68
CA ALA A 232 -16.24 5.67 -0.92
C ALA A 232 -17.04 6.93 -0.65
N ARG A 233 -16.55 7.71 0.33
CA ARG A 233 -16.94 9.09 0.60
C ARG A 233 -15.68 9.92 0.86
N LEU A 234 -15.74 11.22 0.63
CA LEU A 234 -14.70 12.16 1.00
C LEU A 234 -15.22 13.08 2.08
N ALA A 235 -14.60 13.04 3.25
CA ALA A 235 -14.81 14.03 4.30
C ALA A 235 -13.83 15.21 4.11
N PRO A 236 -14.26 16.46 4.38
CA PRO A 236 -13.43 17.64 4.12
C PRO A 236 -12.27 17.79 5.11
N SER A 237 -12.34 17.17 6.27
CA SER A 237 -11.34 17.31 7.35
C SER A 237 -11.27 16.09 8.23
N CYS A 238 -10.15 15.98 8.97
CA CYS A 238 -9.92 14.97 9.98
C CYS A 238 -9.71 15.59 11.36
N ALA A 239 -10.12 14.88 12.40
CA ALA A 239 -9.85 15.29 13.78
C ALA A 239 -8.36 15.36 14.16
N CYS A 240 -7.46 14.85 13.33
CA CYS A 240 -6.00 15.00 13.52
C CYS A 240 -5.48 16.39 13.14
N GLY A 241 -6.29 17.23 12.48
CA GLY A 241 -5.91 18.58 12.04
C GLY A 241 -5.05 18.63 10.78
N ALA A 242 -4.64 17.49 10.21
CA ALA A 242 -3.92 17.48 8.94
C ALA A 242 -4.80 18.01 7.80
N PRO A 243 -4.26 18.82 6.88
CA PRO A 243 -5.01 19.35 5.75
C PRO A 243 -5.36 18.26 4.74
N GLY A 244 -6.35 18.56 3.90
CA GLY A 244 -6.76 17.71 2.78
C GLY A 244 -7.94 16.80 3.10
N PRO A 245 -8.51 16.19 2.05
CA PRO A 245 -9.66 15.31 2.18
C PRO A 245 -9.28 14.00 2.86
N VAL A 246 -10.25 13.47 3.60
CA VAL A 246 -10.16 12.16 4.23
C VAL A 246 -11.06 11.20 3.49
N LEU A 247 -10.51 10.06 3.12
CA LEU A 247 -11.23 9.00 2.46
C LEU A 247 -11.92 8.11 3.49
N GLU A 248 -13.20 7.91 3.34
CA GLU A 248 -14.00 6.94 4.07
C GLU A 248 -14.38 5.81 3.12
N LEU A 249 -14.08 4.58 3.49
CA LEU A 249 -14.37 3.36 2.72
C LEU A 249 -15.42 2.53 3.50
N PRO A 250 -16.73 2.71 3.23
CA PRO A 250 -17.77 1.93 3.87
C PRO A 250 -17.60 0.44 3.55
N GLY A 251 -17.43 -0.39 4.58
CA GLY A 251 -17.25 -1.84 4.41
C GLY A 251 -15.82 -2.32 4.18
N ALA A 252 -14.85 -1.42 3.99
CA ALA A 252 -13.46 -1.83 4.12
C ALA A 252 -13.12 -2.04 5.61
N PRO A 253 -12.29 -3.03 5.94
CA PRO A 253 -11.83 -3.25 7.30
C PRO A 253 -10.79 -2.16 7.68
N LEU A 254 -11.26 -0.93 7.81
CA LEU A 254 -10.45 0.12 8.39
C LEU A 254 -10.29 -0.17 9.88
N VAL A 255 -9.08 -0.09 10.34
CA VAL A 255 -8.79 -0.24 11.77
C VAL A 255 -9.55 0.85 12.51
N ALA A 256 -10.45 0.44 13.37
CA ALA A 256 -11.08 1.39 14.30
C ALA A 256 -9.97 2.10 15.09
N PRO A 257 -10.11 3.42 15.36
CA PRO A 257 -9.14 4.12 16.18
C PRO A 257 -9.00 3.36 17.50
N GLY A 258 -7.86 2.71 17.67
CA GLY A 258 -7.54 1.96 18.85
C GLY A 258 -7.61 2.90 20.05
N SER A 259 -8.37 2.52 21.05
CA SER A 259 -8.32 3.19 22.34
C SER A 259 -6.89 3.14 22.85
N MET A 260 -6.13 4.21 22.67
CA MET A 260 -4.93 4.42 23.47
C MET A 260 -5.37 4.45 24.93
N ARG A 261 -5.06 3.41 25.67
CA ARG A 261 -5.02 3.43 27.12
C ARG A 261 -3.57 3.50 27.56
#